data_c5f9e295d33aa96c17524543284755d8
#
_entry.id   c5f9e295d33aa96c17524543284755d8
#
_cell.length_a   1.000
_cell.length_b   1.000
_cell.length_c   1.000
_cell.angle_alpha   90.00
_cell.angle_beta   90.00
_cell.angle_gamma   90.00
#
_symmetry.space_group_name_H-M   'P 1'
#
loop_
_entity.id
_entity.type
_entity.pdbx_description
1 polymer ?
#
loop_
_entity_poly.entity_id
_entity_poly.type
_entity_poly.pdbx_seq_one_letter_code
_entity_poly.pdbx_strand_id
1 'polypeptide(L)'
;MEFTQQNANTNTIISVDESSITISNSILSRPCFVSTNNASEVSIKNLGEIGKEFLFTLVGKDPIDLLIIGTGNSPKFLSPKQQIELSEFGIGVECMNNSSACSSFNLLLGDLRKVGLLLL
;
A
#
# COMPACT_ATOMS: atom_id res chain seq x y z
N MET A 1 -10.41 6.13 11.12
CA MET A 1 -9.51 7.28 10.98
C MET A 1 -9.73 7.93 9.63
N GLU A 2 -9.79 9.24 9.61
CA GLU A 2 -10.06 10.01 8.41
C GLU A 2 -8.86 10.86 8.02
N PHE A 3 -8.73 11.14 6.72
CA PHE A 3 -7.62 11.92 6.17
C PHE A 3 -8.17 13.09 5.35
N THR A 4 -7.50 14.23 5.45
CA THR A 4 -7.88 15.39 4.65
C THR A 4 -7.46 15.16 3.20
N GLN A 5 -8.42 15.25 2.30
CA GLN A 5 -8.16 15.12 0.88
C GLN A 5 -7.69 16.45 0.33
N GLN A 6 -6.46 16.48 -0.20
CA GLN A 6 -5.87 17.69 -0.75
C GLN A 6 -5.92 17.75 -2.27
N ASN A 7 -6.11 16.61 -2.92
CA ASN A 7 -6.09 16.50 -4.37
C ASN A 7 -7.29 15.72 -4.88
N ALA A 8 -7.62 15.91 -6.14
CA ALA A 8 -8.74 15.23 -6.78
C ALA A 8 -8.39 13.82 -7.27
N ASN A 9 -7.33 13.22 -6.79
CA ASN A 9 -6.96 11.85 -7.18
C ASN A 9 -7.98 10.86 -6.62
N THR A 10 -8.48 9.97 -7.50
CA THR A 10 -9.55 9.02 -7.14
C THR A 10 -9.10 7.97 -6.13
N ASN A 11 -7.81 7.71 -6.00
CA ASN A 11 -7.30 6.69 -5.10
C ASN A 11 -6.72 7.26 -3.79
N THR A 12 -6.94 8.55 -3.55
CA THR A 12 -6.61 9.13 -2.24
C THR A 12 -7.38 8.42 -1.14
N ILE A 13 -6.70 8.07 -0.07
CA ILE A 13 -7.34 7.40 1.07
C ILE A 13 -8.13 8.44 1.86
N ILE A 14 -9.42 8.19 2.02
CA ILE A 14 -10.33 9.06 2.77
C ILE A 14 -10.36 8.64 4.25
N SER A 15 -10.48 7.33 4.49
CA SER A 15 -10.52 6.81 5.85
C SER A 15 -10.06 5.37 5.89
N VAL A 16 -9.65 4.91 7.06
CA VAL A 16 -9.27 3.53 7.31
C VAL A 16 -9.82 3.08 8.65
N ASP A 17 -10.36 1.86 8.70
CA ASP A 17 -10.78 1.22 9.93
C ASP A 17 -10.19 -0.20 10.00
N GLU A 18 -10.64 -1.00 10.98
CA GLU A 18 -10.07 -2.33 11.22
C GLU A 18 -10.28 -3.32 10.07
N SER A 19 -11.32 -3.15 9.29
CA SER A 19 -11.71 -4.12 8.27
C SER A 19 -11.66 -3.59 6.85
N SER A 20 -11.60 -2.27 6.65
CA SER A 20 -11.71 -1.68 5.33
C SER A 20 -10.99 -0.36 5.21
N ILE A 21 -10.83 0.08 3.96
CA ILE A 21 -10.41 1.45 3.66
C ILE A 21 -11.42 2.07 2.69
N THR A 22 -11.57 3.38 2.80
CA THR A 22 -12.40 4.15 1.89
C THR A 22 -11.50 5.02 1.04
N ILE A 23 -11.63 4.89 -0.26
CA ILE A 23 -11.03 5.82 -1.23
C ILE A 23 -12.17 6.62 -1.86
N SER A 24 -11.85 7.59 -2.72
CA SER A 24 -12.85 8.57 -3.19
C SER A 24 -14.14 7.96 -3.74
N ASN A 25 -14.05 6.82 -4.44
CA ASN A 25 -15.19 6.25 -5.13
C ASN A 25 -15.57 4.84 -4.68
N SER A 26 -14.89 4.28 -3.70
CA SER A 26 -15.17 2.90 -3.28
C SER A 26 -14.64 2.59 -1.90
N ILE A 27 -15.12 1.47 -1.38
CA ILE A 27 -14.67 0.91 -0.10
C ILE A 27 -14.07 -0.47 -0.42
N LEU A 28 -12.89 -0.72 0.11
CA LEU A 28 -12.20 -2.00 -0.07
C LEU A 28 -12.02 -2.69 1.27
N SER A 29 -12.25 -3.99 1.29
CA SER A 29 -11.92 -4.80 2.47
C SER A 29 -10.41 -5.01 2.57
N ARG A 30 -9.91 -5.04 3.78
CA ARG A 30 -8.51 -5.36 4.04
C ARG A 30 -8.32 -6.87 4.08
N PRO A 31 -7.18 -7.41 3.65
CA PRO A 31 -6.03 -6.70 3.06
C PRO A 31 -6.30 -6.22 1.64
N CYS A 32 -5.70 -5.09 1.28
CA CYS A 32 -5.92 -4.49 -0.03
C CYS A 32 -4.67 -3.76 -0.53
N PHE A 33 -4.64 -3.53 -1.83
CA PHE A 33 -3.57 -2.80 -2.50
C PHE A 33 -4.16 -1.62 -3.27
N VAL A 34 -3.54 -0.45 -3.11
CA VAL A 34 -3.97 0.76 -3.80
C VAL A 34 -2.74 1.41 -4.44
N SER A 35 -2.87 1.83 -5.69
CA SER A 35 -1.85 2.60 -6.39
C SER A 35 -2.54 3.71 -7.18
N THR A 36 -1.80 4.44 -7.99
CA THR A 36 -2.37 5.57 -8.73
C THR A 36 -3.58 5.17 -9.57
N ASN A 37 -3.50 4.04 -10.26
CA ASN A 37 -4.52 3.62 -11.20
C ASN A 37 -5.26 2.35 -10.81
N ASN A 38 -4.89 1.70 -9.74
CA ASN A 38 -5.47 0.42 -9.33
C ASN A 38 -5.81 0.41 -7.86
N ALA A 39 -6.87 -0.31 -7.55
CA ALA A 39 -7.28 -0.56 -6.18
C ALA A 39 -7.97 -1.93 -6.16
N SER A 40 -7.47 -2.83 -5.33
CA SER A 40 -8.00 -4.19 -5.28
C SER A 40 -7.79 -4.83 -3.92
N GLU A 41 -8.69 -5.73 -3.57
CA GLU A 41 -8.50 -6.59 -2.41
C GLU A 41 -7.49 -7.67 -2.76
N VAL A 42 -6.68 -8.08 -1.80
CA VAL A 42 -5.66 -9.10 -1.99
C VAL A 42 -5.85 -10.23 -1.00
N SER A 43 -5.23 -11.38 -1.27
CA SER A 43 -5.50 -12.60 -0.51
C SER A 43 -4.43 -12.95 0.52
N ILE A 44 -3.43 -12.11 0.72
CA ILE A 44 -2.39 -12.41 1.71
C ILE A 44 -2.93 -12.20 3.12
N LYS A 45 -2.41 -12.98 4.06
CA LYS A 45 -2.85 -12.93 5.45
C LYS A 45 -1.86 -12.24 6.36
N ASN A 46 -0.60 -12.23 6.00
CA ASN A 46 0.43 -11.64 6.85
C ASN A 46 1.63 -11.21 6.03
N LEU A 47 2.50 -10.47 6.70
CA LEU A 47 3.69 -9.88 6.10
C LEU A 47 4.64 -10.93 5.51
N GLY A 48 4.69 -12.12 6.11
CA GLY A 48 5.57 -13.19 5.63
C GLY A 48 5.23 -13.73 4.26
N GLU A 49 4.02 -13.48 3.77
CA GLU A 49 3.60 -13.94 2.44
C GLU A 49 4.02 -12.98 1.32
N ILE A 50 4.58 -11.83 1.65
CA ILE A 50 5.05 -10.88 0.65
C ILE A 50 6.38 -11.37 0.09
N GLY A 51 6.38 -11.71 -1.19
CA GLY A 51 7.56 -12.19 -1.87
C GLY A 51 7.46 -11.90 -3.35
N LYS A 52 8.36 -12.50 -4.09
CA LYS A 52 8.52 -12.24 -5.52
C LYS A 52 7.26 -12.50 -6.33
N GLU A 53 6.59 -13.61 -6.09
CA GLU A 53 5.37 -13.97 -6.83
C GLU A 53 4.23 -13.02 -6.55
N PHE A 54 4.03 -12.69 -5.28
CA PHE A 54 2.98 -11.76 -4.89
C PHE A 54 3.18 -10.38 -5.52
N LEU A 55 4.41 -9.88 -5.48
CA LEU A 55 4.73 -8.59 -6.06
C LEU A 55 4.56 -8.57 -7.57
N PHE A 56 4.92 -9.65 -8.23
CA PHE A 56 4.78 -9.74 -9.67
C PHE A 56 3.33 -9.52 -10.11
N THR A 57 2.37 -10.04 -9.34
CA THR A 57 0.96 -9.83 -9.64
C THR A 57 0.51 -8.40 -9.41
N LEU A 58 1.09 -7.71 -8.44
CA LEU A 58 0.70 -6.33 -8.13
C LEU A 58 1.28 -5.33 -9.12
N VAL A 59 2.57 -5.45 -9.43
CA VAL A 59 3.25 -4.42 -10.21
C VAL A 59 3.10 -4.57 -11.71
N GLY A 60 2.57 -5.70 -12.16
CA GLY A 60 2.38 -5.94 -13.59
C GLY A 60 1.38 -5.01 -14.24
N LYS A 61 0.43 -4.49 -13.48
CA LYS A 61 -0.64 -3.63 -14.00
C LYS A 61 -0.37 -2.14 -13.80
N ASP A 62 0.39 -1.79 -12.77
CA ASP A 62 0.65 -0.40 -12.44
C ASP A 62 2.04 -0.34 -11.77
N PRO A 63 3.09 -0.12 -12.56
CA PRO A 63 4.45 -0.11 -12.01
C PRO A 63 4.61 0.94 -10.92
N ILE A 64 5.27 0.55 -9.84
CA ILE A 64 5.54 1.43 -8.70
C ILE A 64 7.05 1.45 -8.41
N ASP A 65 7.52 2.55 -7.84
CA ASP A 65 8.91 2.70 -7.40
C ASP A 65 9.04 2.49 -5.90
N LEU A 66 7.95 2.70 -5.17
CA LEU A 66 7.92 2.58 -3.72
C LEU A 66 6.65 1.85 -3.29
N LEU A 67 6.83 0.85 -2.44
CA LEU A 67 5.72 0.15 -1.79
C LEU A 67 5.70 0.52 -0.32
N ILE A 68 4.58 1.07 0.13
CA ILE A 68 4.33 1.35 1.54
C ILE A 68 3.47 0.23 2.08
N ILE A 69 3.87 -0.38 3.18
CA ILE A 69 3.13 -1.47 3.80
C ILE A 69 2.64 -1.01 5.17
N GLY A 70 1.32 -0.99 5.33
CA GLY A 70 0.68 -0.74 6.60
C GLY A 70 0.49 -2.05 7.36
N THR A 71 1.06 -2.15 8.55
CA THR A 71 1.12 -3.39 9.32
C THR A 71 0.28 -3.38 10.58
N GLY A 72 -0.78 -2.58 10.61
CA GLY A 72 -1.67 -2.52 11.77
C GLY A 72 -1.35 -1.37 12.71
N ASN A 73 -1.55 -1.59 14.00
CA ASN A 73 -1.34 -0.53 15.01
C ASN A 73 0.12 -0.30 15.35
N SER A 74 0.97 -1.27 15.08
CA SER A 74 2.40 -1.15 15.32
C SER A 74 3.18 -1.61 14.09
N PRO A 75 4.33 -0.99 13.82
CA PRO A 75 5.13 -1.38 12.66
C PRO A 75 5.74 -2.76 12.85
N LYS A 76 5.74 -3.52 11.76
CA LYS A 76 6.47 -4.79 11.64
C LYS A 76 7.32 -4.67 10.38
N PHE A 77 8.31 -5.52 10.24
CA PHE A 77 9.28 -5.37 9.16
C PHE A 77 9.47 -6.66 8.38
N LEU A 78 9.83 -6.50 7.11
CA LEU A 78 10.16 -7.62 6.25
C LEU A 78 11.49 -8.25 6.69
N SER A 79 11.63 -9.55 6.44
CA SER A 79 12.90 -10.23 6.66
C SER A 79 13.96 -9.73 5.68
N PRO A 80 15.25 -9.90 5.99
CA PRO A 80 16.32 -9.55 5.04
C PRO A 80 16.15 -10.24 3.68
N LYS A 81 15.70 -11.47 3.66
CA LYS A 81 15.46 -12.20 2.42
C LYS A 81 14.38 -11.52 1.57
N GLN A 82 13.27 -11.12 2.21
CA GLN A 82 12.20 -10.42 1.52
C GLN A 82 12.69 -9.07 0.98
N GLN A 83 13.48 -8.35 1.75
CA GLN A 83 14.02 -7.07 1.32
C GLN A 83 14.91 -7.22 0.09
N ILE A 84 15.72 -8.26 0.04
CA ILE A 84 16.55 -8.54 -1.12
C ILE A 84 15.70 -8.85 -2.36
N GLU A 85 14.68 -9.69 -2.21
CA GLU A 85 13.79 -10.03 -3.31
C GLU A 85 13.10 -8.79 -3.88
N LEU A 86 12.64 -7.91 -3.00
CA LEU A 86 11.98 -6.67 -3.41
C LEU A 86 12.93 -5.71 -4.13
N SER A 87 14.17 -5.60 -3.64
CA SER A 87 15.15 -4.74 -4.27
C SER A 87 15.51 -5.20 -5.68
N GLU A 88 15.41 -6.49 -5.97
CA GLU A 88 15.63 -7.02 -7.31
C GLU A 88 14.60 -6.52 -8.31
N PHE A 89 13.40 -6.14 -7.84
CA PHE A 89 12.39 -5.52 -8.69
C PHE A 89 12.59 -4.01 -8.86
N GLY A 90 13.60 -3.43 -8.20
CA GLY A 90 13.81 -2.00 -8.24
C GLY A 90 12.80 -1.21 -7.42
N ILE A 91 12.15 -1.84 -6.45
CA ILE A 91 11.10 -1.23 -5.63
C ILE A 91 11.65 -0.96 -4.23
N GLY A 92 11.53 0.30 -3.78
CA GLY A 92 11.79 0.65 -2.39
C GLY A 92 10.60 0.20 -1.53
N VAL A 93 10.85 -0.19 -0.29
CA VAL A 93 9.81 -0.66 0.61
C VAL A 93 9.93 0.02 1.95
N GLU A 94 8.80 0.48 2.49
CA GLU A 94 8.74 1.00 3.84
C GLU A 94 7.55 0.40 4.58
N CYS A 95 7.82 -0.11 5.78
CA CYS A 95 6.77 -0.66 6.66
C CYS A 95 6.50 0.34 7.77
N MET A 96 5.22 0.57 8.07
CA MET A 96 4.82 1.50 9.11
C MET A 96 3.42 1.12 9.62
N ASN A 97 2.96 1.76 10.69
CA ASN A 97 1.60 1.53 11.13
C ASN A 97 0.62 2.05 10.09
N ASN A 98 -0.63 1.61 10.18
CA ASN A 98 -1.64 1.92 9.16
C ASN A 98 -1.88 3.41 8.97
N SER A 99 -1.94 4.16 10.06
CA SER A 99 -2.17 5.60 10.01
C SER A 99 -1.06 6.31 9.22
N SER A 100 0.18 6.02 9.58
CA SER A 100 1.34 6.59 8.90
C SER A 100 1.42 6.16 7.45
N ALA A 101 1.09 4.89 7.19
CA ALA A 101 1.11 4.34 5.83
C ALA A 101 0.14 5.08 4.91
N CYS A 102 -1.09 5.28 5.36
CA CYS A 102 -2.10 5.99 4.58
C CYS A 102 -1.73 7.45 4.36
N SER A 103 -1.23 8.13 5.38
CA SER A 103 -0.80 9.53 5.26
C SER A 103 0.36 9.67 4.29
N SER A 104 1.35 8.79 4.39
CA SER A 104 2.52 8.81 3.49
C SER A 104 2.11 8.51 2.05
N PHE A 105 1.22 7.54 1.86
CA PHE A 105 0.71 7.22 0.53
C PHE A 105 0.03 8.44 -0.10
N ASN A 106 -0.87 9.08 0.63
CA ASN A 106 -1.59 10.24 0.12
C ASN A 106 -0.64 11.38 -0.28
N LEU A 107 0.37 11.62 0.56
CA LEU A 107 1.35 12.67 0.29
C LEU A 107 2.12 12.40 -1.00
N LEU A 108 2.63 11.19 -1.16
CA LEU A 108 3.41 10.82 -2.33
C LEU A 108 2.55 10.73 -3.59
N LEU A 109 1.33 10.27 -3.45
CA LEU A 109 0.38 10.24 -4.56
C LEU A 109 0.11 11.67 -5.07
N GLY A 110 -0.05 12.62 -4.15
CA GLY A 110 -0.22 14.03 -4.49
C GLY A 110 0.99 14.64 -5.20
N ASP A 111 2.18 14.11 -4.94
CA ASP A 111 3.41 14.53 -5.58
C ASP A 111 3.68 13.79 -6.91
N LEU A 112 2.70 13.07 -7.43
CA LEU A 112 2.79 12.31 -8.68
C LEU A 112 3.87 11.22 -8.65
N ARG A 113 4.16 10.69 -7.45
CA ARG A 113 5.10 9.58 -7.30
C ARG A 113 4.40 8.27 -7.67
N LYS A 114 5.18 7.33 -8.19
CA LYS A 114 4.68 5.98 -8.49
C LYS A 114 4.72 5.15 -7.22
N VAL A 115 3.69 5.27 -6.43
CA VAL A 115 3.62 4.66 -5.10
C VAL A 115 2.48 3.67 -5.01
N GLY A 116 2.68 2.59 -4.26
CA GLY A 116 1.65 1.64 -3.91
C GLY A 116 1.51 1.52 -2.41
N LEU A 117 0.29 1.28 -1.95
CA LEU A 117 -0.03 1.02 -0.55
C LEU A 117 -0.58 -0.39 -0.42
N LEU A 118 0.07 -1.20 0.39
CA LEU A 118 -0.43 -2.51 0.77
C LEU A 118 -0.85 -2.43 2.24
N LEU A 119 -2.14 -2.54 2.49
CA LEU A 119 -2.69 -2.45 3.83
C LEU A 119 -3.15 -3.83 4.28
N LEU A 120 -2.49 -4.37 5.28
CA LEU A 120 -2.78 -5.71 5.80
C LEU A 120 -3.91 -5.73 6.82
#